data_6305971208aa15960532b2fe24dbe861
#
_entry.id   6305971208aa15960532b2fe24dbe861
#
_cell.length_a   1.000
_cell.length_b   1.000
_cell.length_c   1.000
_cell.angle_alpha   90.00
_cell.angle_beta   90.00
_cell.angle_gamma   90.00
#
_symmetry.space_group_name_H-M   'P 1'
#
loop_
_entity.id
_entity.type
_entity.pdbx_description
1 polymer ?
#
loop_
_entity_poly.entity_id
_entity_poly.type
_entity_poly.pdbx_seq_one_letter_code
_entity_poly.pdbx_strand_id
1 'polypeptide(L)'
;MSTKIADIRAREIMDSRGNPTVEADVRLESGAFGRAAVPSGASTGSREALELRDGDAARYGGKGVLGAVGHVNGEIRDALLGHDASDQEGLDRAMLELDGTANKDRLGANALLAVSLASAHAAAAAHERPLFEHLGGKDAVTLPVPMMNIINGGSHADNSVDLQEFMIMPVRAASFSEALRTGAEIFHALRKVLAERGMNTNVGDEGGFAPNLSSNEEAIETILIAIDKAGYEPGRDVYLALDVASSEFHKKGKYVLASEDRRFDAAGFVDYLADWADRYPIVSIEDGLDESDWAGWKILSERLGDSVQLVGDDLFVTNPEILRRGIDEGVANSVLVKVNQIGTLTETLETIRMAHEANYTTVTSHRSGETEDTTIADLSVATGAGQIKTGSLSRSDRVAKYNRLLRIEETLGERAVYAGASAFKQAL
;
A
#
# COMPACT_ATOMS: atom_id res chain seq x y z
N MET A 1 7.47 27.81 16.88
CA MET A 1 8.43 27.18 17.82
C MET A 1 9.66 26.75 17.02
N SER A 2 10.83 26.46 17.68
CA SER A 2 11.98 25.94 16.92
C SER A 2 11.66 24.55 16.36
N THR A 3 11.92 24.35 15.07
CA THR A 3 11.75 23.08 14.36
C THR A 3 13.06 22.35 14.13
N LYS A 4 14.17 22.85 14.75
CA LYS A 4 15.48 22.21 14.66
C LYS A 4 15.50 20.89 15.43
N ILE A 5 16.11 19.88 14.83
CA ILE A 5 16.28 18.55 15.42
C ILE A 5 17.28 18.62 16.58
N ALA A 6 16.83 18.26 17.77
CA ALA A 6 17.65 18.19 18.99
C ALA A 6 18.18 16.77 19.23
N ASP A 7 17.43 15.73 18.88
CA ASP A 7 17.86 14.34 19.02
C ASP A 7 17.07 13.40 18.08
N ILE A 8 17.72 12.31 17.67
CA ILE A 8 17.13 11.21 16.92
C ILE A 8 17.49 9.91 17.61
N ARG A 9 16.51 9.02 17.79
CA ARG A 9 16.72 7.72 18.40
C ARG A 9 15.92 6.64 17.71
N ALA A 10 16.56 5.57 17.28
CA ALA A 10 15.90 4.41 16.73
C ALA A 10 16.00 3.18 17.63
N ARG A 11 15.08 2.27 17.41
CA ARG A 11 15.02 0.94 18.03
C ARG A 11 14.47 -0.10 17.06
N GLU A 12 14.72 -1.34 17.40
CA GLU A 12 14.08 -2.49 16.78
C GLU A 12 12.75 -2.75 17.48
N ILE A 13 11.67 -2.89 16.70
CA ILE A 13 10.35 -3.30 17.18
C ILE A 13 9.87 -4.49 16.36
N MET A 14 8.72 -5.08 16.72
CA MET A 14 8.13 -6.22 15.99
C MET A 14 7.07 -5.77 15.02
N ASP A 15 7.09 -6.32 13.81
CA ASP A 15 6.00 -6.18 12.83
C ASP A 15 4.86 -7.19 13.08
N SER A 16 3.79 -7.10 12.30
CA SER A 16 2.59 -7.94 12.39
C SER A 16 2.85 -9.41 12.07
N ARG A 17 4.00 -9.75 11.48
CA ARG A 17 4.44 -11.12 11.20
C ARG A 17 5.42 -11.66 12.23
N GLY A 18 5.74 -10.88 13.27
CA GLY A 18 6.73 -11.24 14.28
C GLY A 18 8.17 -11.09 13.81
N ASN A 19 8.44 -10.34 12.75
CA ASN A 19 9.78 -9.99 12.33
C ASN A 19 10.18 -8.61 12.87
N PRO A 20 11.47 -8.37 13.15
CA PRO A 20 11.93 -7.06 13.57
C PRO A 20 11.84 -6.03 12.43
N THR A 21 11.54 -4.79 12.79
CA THR A 21 11.58 -3.62 11.94
C THR A 21 12.08 -2.39 12.68
N VAL A 22 12.35 -1.30 11.95
CA VAL A 22 12.92 -0.05 12.52
C VAL A 22 11.80 0.90 12.94
N GLU A 23 11.91 1.44 14.15
CA GLU A 23 11.13 2.60 14.60
C GLU A 23 12.10 3.72 14.99
N ALA A 24 11.82 4.95 14.58
CA ALA A 24 12.58 6.14 14.96
C ALA A 24 11.73 7.17 15.69
N ASP A 25 12.37 7.85 16.65
CA ASP A 25 11.90 9.02 17.35
C ASP A 25 12.73 10.23 16.91
N VAL A 26 12.08 11.33 16.60
CA VAL A 26 12.70 12.64 16.37
C VAL A 26 12.17 13.63 17.39
N ARG A 27 13.07 14.29 18.11
CA ARG A 27 12.76 15.34 19.08
C ARG A 27 13.34 16.67 18.60
N LEU A 28 12.51 17.71 18.63
CA LEU A 28 12.92 19.06 18.26
C LEU A 28 13.35 19.89 19.49
N GLU A 29 14.09 20.98 19.28
CA GLU A 29 14.47 21.91 20.33
C GLU A 29 13.29 22.52 21.08
N SER A 30 12.14 22.67 20.41
CA SER A 30 10.88 23.09 21.03
C SER A 30 10.28 22.08 22.00
N GLY A 31 10.79 20.84 22.02
CA GLY A 31 10.21 19.72 22.74
C GLY A 31 9.17 18.94 21.92
N ALA A 32 8.79 19.40 20.74
CA ALA A 32 7.92 18.66 19.85
C ALA A 32 8.56 17.32 19.47
N PHE A 33 7.72 16.31 19.23
CA PHE A 33 8.13 14.92 19.11
C PHE A 33 7.39 14.25 17.95
N GLY A 34 8.13 13.47 17.17
CA GLY A 34 7.57 12.59 16.13
C GLY A 34 8.12 11.18 16.25
N ARG A 35 7.29 10.21 15.90
CA ARG A 35 7.62 8.78 15.86
C ARG A 35 7.08 8.17 14.58
N ALA A 36 7.85 7.28 13.96
CA ALA A 36 7.39 6.47 12.85
C ALA A 36 8.04 5.08 12.85
N ALA A 37 7.27 4.09 12.44
CA ALA A 37 7.73 2.72 12.26
C ALA A 37 7.63 2.33 10.78
N VAL A 38 8.62 1.59 10.30
CA VAL A 38 8.74 1.21 8.88
C VAL A 38 8.06 -0.13 8.63
N PRO A 39 7.18 -0.24 7.59
CA PRO A 39 6.63 -1.53 7.18
C PRO A 39 7.65 -2.37 6.40
N SER A 40 7.36 -3.67 6.23
CA SER A 40 8.22 -4.62 5.52
C SER A 40 7.42 -5.54 4.59
N GLY A 41 7.89 -5.77 3.37
CA GLY A 41 7.22 -6.64 2.39
C GLY A 41 7.43 -8.14 2.64
N ALA A 42 6.52 -8.99 2.13
CA ALA A 42 6.71 -10.43 1.95
C ALA A 42 7.12 -10.74 0.51
N SER A 43 6.28 -10.39 -0.46
CA SER A 43 6.65 -10.24 -1.86
C SER A 43 7.30 -8.86 -2.05
N THR A 44 8.37 -8.79 -2.82
CA THR A 44 9.10 -7.54 -3.06
C THR A 44 9.48 -7.45 -4.52
N GLY A 45 9.20 -6.31 -5.14
CA GLY A 45 9.69 -6.01 -6.48
C GLY A 45 11.22 -5.99 -6.51
N SER A 46 11.79 -6.56 -7.55
CA SER A 46 13.26 -6.71 -7.66
C SER A 46 14.02 -5.38 -7.68
N ARG A 47 13.31 -4.28 -7.89
CA ARG A 47 13.85 -2.91 -8.01
C ARG A 47 13.52 -2.02 -6.82
N GLU A 48 12.99 -2.58 -5.73
CA GLU A 48 12.77 -1.82 -4.49
C GLU A 48 14.09 -1.36 -3.87
N ALA A 49 14.05 -0.22 -3.16
CA ALA A 49 15.18 0.22 -2.34
C ALA A 49 15.48 -0.81 -1.24
N LEU A 50 16.76 -0.95 -0.89
CA LEU A 50 17.22 -2.01 -0.01
C LEU A 50 16.70 -1.85 1.42
N GLU A 51 15.93 -2.83 1.90
CA GLU A 51 15.67 -3.03 3.31
C GLU A 51 16.89 -3.69 3.97
N LEU A 52 17.64 -2.95 4.79
CA LEU A 52 18.86 -3.47 5.42
C LEU A 52 18.51 -4.45 6.54
N ARG A 53 18.96 -5.69 6.38
CA ARG A 53 18.86 -6.79 7.36
C ARG A 53 20.24 -7.22 7.81
N ASP A 54 20.37 -7.65 9.09
CA ASP A 54 21.66 -8.01 9.69
C ASP A 54 22.28 -9.29 9.09
N GLY A 55 21.46 -10.21 8.58
CA GLY A 55 21.92 -11.47 8.01
C GLY A 55 22.45 -12.48 9.04
N ASP A 56 22.45 -12.17 10.34
CA ASP A 56 22.88 -13.07 11.40
C ASP A 56 21.80 -14.14 11.68
N ALA A 57 22.04 -15.35 11.17
CA ALA A 57 21.12 -16.46 11.31
C ALA A 57 20.82 -16.85 12.79
N ALA A 58 21.70 -16.51 13.73
CA ALA A 58 21.51 -16.77 15.17
C ALA A 58 20.51 -15.80 15.82
N ARG A 59 20.17 -14.71 15.12
CA ARG A 59 19.27 -13.68 15.63
C ARG A 59 18.13 -13.44 14.62
N TYR A 60 16.89 -13.72 15.03
CA TYR A 60 15.69 -13.62 14.17
C TYR A 60 15.83 -14.30 12.80
N GLY A 61 16.61 -15.39 12.72
CA GLY A 61 16.84 -16.11 11.46
C GLY A 61 17.47 -15.23 10.35
N GLY A 62 18.27 -14.24 10.70
CA GLY A 62 18.89 -13.30 9.77
C GLY A 62 18.10 -12.02 9.53
N LYS A 63 16.88 -11.90 10.07
CA LYS A 63 15.98 -10.76 9.80
C LYS A 63 16.15 -9.57 10.76
N GLY A 64 17.15 -9.60 11.68
CA GLY A 64 17.48 -8.48 12.57
C GLY A 64 17.71 -7.17 11.81
N VAL A 65 17.53 -6.01 12.47
CA VAL A 65 17.72 -4.68 11.89
C VAL A 65 18.62 -3.78 12.74
N LEU A 66 19.48 -4.39 13.58
CA LEU A 66 20.38 -3.60 14.43
C LEU A 66 21.41 -2.79 13.64
N GLY A 67 21.80 -3.24 12.46
CA GLY A 67 22.65 -2.46 11.54
C GLY A 67 21.96 -1.15 11.14
N ALA A 68 20.73 -1.22 10.65
CA ALA A 68 19.92 -0.05 10.31
C ALA A 68 19.68 0.87 11.53
N VAL A 69 19.34 0.29 12.69
CA VAL A 69 19.20 1.03 13.95
C VAL A 69 20.52 1.72 14.35
N GLY A 70 21.66 1.06 14.15
CA GLY A 70 22.99 1.61 14.40
C GLY A 70 23.29 2.82 13.51
N HIS A 71 22.93 2.78 12.23
CA HIS A 71 23.06 3.90 11.30
C HIS A 71 22.20 5.09 11.72
N VAL A 72 20.96 4.87 12.14
CA VAL A 72 20.09 5.95 12.65
C VAL A 72 20.67 6.58 13.91
N ASN A 73 21.08 5.77 14.89
CA ASN A 73 21.59 6.26 16.18
C ASN A 73 23.01 6.86 16.08
N GLY A 74 23.72 6.63 15.00
CA GLY A 74 25.06 7.12 14.71
C GLY A 74 25.07 8.22 13.65
N GLU A 75 25.54 7.87 12.46
CA GLU A 75 25.85 8.81 11.39
C GLU A 75 24.67 9.62 10.87
N ILE A 76 23.45 9.04 10.78
CA ILE A 76 22.25 9.77 10.36
C ILE A 76 21.90 10.83 11.43
N ARG A 77 21.85 10.44 12.70
CA ARG A 77 21.64 11.37 13.81
C ARG A 77 22.66 12.51 13.78
N ASP A 78 23.94 12.18 13.69
CA ASP A 78 25.02 13.18 13.75
C ASP A 78 24.97 14.16 12.56
N ALA A 79 24.58 13.70 11.38
CA ALA A 79 24.39 14.52 10.19
C ALA A 79 23.18 15.46 10.31
N LEU A 80 22.11 15.03 10.98
CA LEU A 80 20.84 15.76 11.00
C LEU A 80 20.62 16.63 12.24
N LEU A 81 21.46 16.55 13.27
CA LEU A 81 21.37 17.44 14.43
C LEU A 81 21.42 18.91 14.00
N GLY A 82 20.44 19.71 14.44
CA GLY A 82 20.31 21.12 14.09
C GLY A 82 19.66 21.40 12.72
N HIS A 83 19.37 20.38 11.90
CA HIS A 83 18.54 20.54 10.69
C HIS A 83 17.12 20.94 11.06
N ASP A 84 16.48 21.68 10.17
CA ASP A 84 15.09 22.08 10.31
C ASP A 84 14.16 20.94 9.83
N ALA A 85 13.42 20.33 10.74
CA ALA A 85 12.48 19.26 10.41
C ALA A 85 11.32 19.73 9.50
N SER A 86 11.08 21.04 9.36
CA SER A 86 10.10 21.59 8.44
C SER A 86 10.62 21.65 6.99
N ASP A 87 11.92 21.53 6.79
CA ASP A 87 12.55 21.37 5.47
C ASP A 87 12.70 19.88 5.14
N GLN A 88 11.58 19.22 4.86
CA GLN A 88 11.53 17.79 4.57
C GLN A 88 12.43 17.41 3.38
N GLU A 89 12.42 18.21 2.31
CA GLU A 89 13.24 17.96 1.13
C GLU A 89 14.73 18.07 1.44
N GLY A 90 15.14 19.10 2.19
CA GLY A 90 16.54 19.28 2.58
C GLY A 90 17.02 18.17 3.50
N LEU A 91 16.18 17.73 4.45
CA LEU A 91 16.47 16.64 5.36
C LEU A 91 16.62 15.29 4.61
N ASP A 92 15.68 14.95 3.77
CA ASP A 92 15.72 13.70 2.99
C ASP A 92 16.92 13.70 2.03
N ARG A 93 17.20 14.83 1.37
CA ARG A 93 18.39 14.99 0.52
C ARG A 93 19.69 14.78 1.29
N ALA A 94 19.81 15.35 2.50
CA ALA A 94 21.00 15.16 3.34
C ALA A 94 21.22 13.66 3.66
N MET A 95 20.15 12.91 3.92
CA MET A 95 20.23 11.46 4.15
C MET A 95 20.60 10.69 2.88
N LEU A 96 20.05 11.05 1.72
CA LEU A 96 20.38 10.43 0.45
C LEU A 96 21.85 10.68 0.04
N GLU A 97 22.35 11.90 0.24
CA GLU A 97 23.76 12.25 0.02
C GLU A 97 24.68 11.51 1.00
N LEU A 98 24.26 11.35 2.26
CA LEU A 98 24.98 10.57 3.26
C LEU A 98 25.06 9.08 2.86
N ASP A 99 23.99 8.48 2.37
CA ASP A 99 24.00 7.11 1.86
C ASP A 99 24.91 6.98 0.62
N GLY A 100 24.76 7.86 -0.35
CA GLY A 100 25.61 7.97 -1.54
C GLY A 100 25.45 6.84 -2.54
N THR A 101 24.47 5.93 -2.37
CA THR A 101 24.16 4.84 -3.30
C THR A 101 22.80 5.02 -3.97
N ALA A 102 22.62 4.53 -5.18
CA ALA A 102 21.37 4.69 -5.92
C ALA A 102 20.18 3.96 -5.26
N ASN A 103 20.46 2.84 -4.59
CA ASN A 103 19.42 1.96 -4.03
C ASN A 103 19.42 1.95 -2.48
N LYS A 104 20.06 2.93 -1.85
CA LYS A 104 20.18 3.05 -0.39
C LYS A 104 20.84 1.83 0.28
N ASP A 105 21.82 1.23 -0.44
CA ASP A 105 22.47 -0.03 -0.05
C ASP A 105 23.37 0.12 1.19
N ARG A 106 23.86 1.33 1.48
CA ARG A 106 24.81 1.56 2.56
C ARG A 106 24.12 1.72 3.93
N LEU A 107 23.10 2.54 4.01
CA LEU A 107 22.39 2.84 5.27
C LEU A 107 21.11 2.03 5.43
N GLY A 108 20.48 1.65 4.32
CA GLY A 108 19.22 0.97 4.26
C GLY A 108 18.02 1.93 4.13
N ALA A 109 17.13 1.62 3.19
CA ALA A 109 15.89 2.39 3.00
C ALA A 109 15.02 2.44 4.28
N ASN A 110 15.03 1.36 5.06
CA ASN A 110 14.32 1.30 6.34
C ASN A 110 14.88 2.29 7.38
N ALA A 111 16.20 2.49 7.45
CA ALA A 111 16.80 3.48 8.32
C ALA A 111 16.44 4.92 7.90
N LEU A 112 16.55 5.22 6.60
CA LEU A 112 16.24 6.54 6.05
C LEU A 112 14.76 6.87 6.24
N LEU A 113 13.87 5.94 5.87
CA LEU A 113 12.42 6.15 5.95
C LEU A 113 11.94 6.39 7.38
N ALA A 114 12.44 5.63 8.34
CA ALA A 114 12.06 5.81 9.75
C ALA A 114 12.30 7.25 10.22
N VAL A 115 13.46 7.82 9.88
CA VAL A 115 13.83 9.21 10.24
C VAL A 115 13.04 10.22 9.42
N SER A 116 12.87 9.98 8.12
CA SER A 116 12.11 10.85 7.22
C SER A 116 10.67 11.05 7.72
N LEU A 117 9.95 9.96 8.00
CA LEU A 117 8.58 10.01 8.51
C LEU A 117 8.50 10.58 9.94
N ALA A 118 9.39 10.17 10.84
CA ALA A 118 9.41 10.69 12.21
C ALA A 118 9.66 12.20 12.25
N SER A 119 10.48 12.72 11.33
CA SER A 119 10.74 14.17 11.19
C SER A 119 9.50 14.92 10.73
N ALA A 120 8.74 14.39 9.77
CA ALA A 120 7.47 14.95 9.34
C ALA A 120 6.44 15.01 10.50
N HIS A 121 6.35 13.95 11.31
CA HIS A 121 5.50 13.93 12.50
C HIS A 121 5.96 14.98 13.55
N ALA A 122 7.26 15.13 13.78
CA ALA A 122 7.80 16.12 14.70
C ALA A 122 7.52 17.55 14.24
N ALA A 123 7.68 17.83 12.93
CA ALA A 123 7.36 19.12 12.33
C ALA A 123 5.86 19.44 12.44
N ALA A 124 5.01 18.47 12.13
CA ALA A 124 3.56 18.60 12.28
C ALA A 124 3.17 18.95 13.72
N ALA A 125 3.74 18.25 14.71
CA ALA A 125 3.53 18.53 16.13
C ALA A 125 4.04 19.93 16.55
N ALA A 126 5.19 20.37 16.03
CA ALA A 126 5.72 21.72 16.30
C ALA A 126 4.83 22.84 15.73
N HIS A 127 4.14 22.58 14.62
CA HIS A 127 3.16 23.48 14.01
C HIS A 127 1.74 23.34 14.58
N GLU A 128 1.55 22.44 15.55
CA GLU A 128 0.24 22.15 16.17
C GLU A 128 -0.82 21.74 15.12
N ARG A 129 -0.39 20.97 14.11
CA ARG A 129 -1.26 20.47 13.03
C ARG A 129 -1.24 18.96 12.96
N PRO A 130 -2.36 18.30 12.60
CA PRO A 130 -2.33 16.89 12.26
C PRO A 130 -1.46 16.67 11.01
N LEU A 131 -0.87 15.49 10.87
CA LEU A 131 0.09 15.21 9.81
C LEU A 131 -0.51 15.41 8.40
N PHE A 132 -1.75 14.96 8.17
CA PHE A 132 -2.40 15.14 6.87
C PHE A 132 -2.54 16.62 6.46
N GLU A 133 -2.82 17.51 7.42
CA GLU A 133 -2.93 18.95 7.16
C GLU A 133 -1.54 19.61 7.05
N HIS A 134 -0.55 19.09 7.79
CA HIS A 134 0.83 19.57 7.67
C HIS A 134 1.41 19.30 6.28
N LEU A 135 1.17 18.10 5.74
CA LEU A 135 1.69 17.69 4.42
C LEU A 135 0.84 18.24 3.26
N GLY A 136 -0.48 18.19 3.35
CA GLY A 136 -1.39 18.51 2.24
C GLY A 136 -2.04 19.89 2.33
N GLY A 137 -1.80 20.63 3.43
CA GLY A 137 -2.38 21.95 3.64
C GLY A 137 -3.89 21.89 3.94
N LYS A 138 -4.53 23.07 3.86
CA LYS A 138 -5.96 23.23 4.18
C LYS A 138 -6.92 22.53 3.20
N ASP A 139 -6.42 22.17 2.02
CA ASP A 139 -7.19 21.53 0.95
C ASP A 139 -7.12 19.98 1.03
N ALA A 140 -6.41 19.45 2.00
CA ALA A 140 -6.37 18.01 2.33
C ALA A 140 -7.68 17.58 3.01
N VAL A 141 -8.75 17.40 2.24
CA VAL A 141 -10.10 17.12 2.73
C VAL A 141 -10.71 15.83 2.16
N THR A 142 -9.99 15.16 1.25
CA THR A 142 -10.50 14.00 0.52
C THR A 142 -10.17 12.70 1.25
N LEU A 143 -11.19 12.01 1.75
CA LEU A 143 -11.08 10.67 2.33
C LEU A 143 -11.01 9.64 1.20
N PRO A 144 -10.02 8.71 1.22
CA PRO A 144 -9.85 7.76 0.14
C PRO A 144 -10.91 6.66 0.14
N VAL A 145 -11.19 6.10 -1.04
CA VAL A 145 -11.93 4.82 -1.16
C VAL A 145 -11.05 3.69 -0.63
N PRO A 146 -11.51 2.91 0.36
CA PRO A 146 -10.74 1.79 0.86
C PRO A 146 -10.86 0.58 -0.09
N MET A 147 -9.71 0.00 -0.45
CA MET A 147 -9.57 -1.29 -1.12
C MET A 147 -9.36 -2.34 -0.04
N MET A 148 -10.42 -3.05 0.33
CA MET A 148 -10.43 -3.95 1.47
C MET A 148 -10.19 -5.39 1.05
N ASN A 149 -9.03 -5.94 1.34
CA ASN A 149 -8.66 -7.32 1.00
C ASN A 149 -9.42 -8.32 1.87
N ILE A 150 -10.50 -8.95 1.36
CA ILE A 150 -11.35 -9.86 2.13
C ILE A 150 -11.12 -11.34 1.86
N ILE A 151 -10.46 -11.72 0.75
CA ILE A 151 -9.93 -13.06 0.49
C ILE A 151 -8.47 -12.93 0.09
N ASN A 152 -7.60 -13.64 0.84
CA ASN A 152 -6.18 -13.76 0.59
C ASN A 152 -5.84 -15.04 -0.14
N GLY A 153 -4.88 -14.98 -1.06
CA GLY A 153 -4.26 -16.12 -1.73
C GLY A 153 -2.77 -15.87 -1.97
N GLY A 154 -2.17 -16.55 -2.93
CA GLY A 154 -0.77 -16.36 -3.31
C GLY A 154 0.20 -16.38 -2.12
N SER A 155 1.11 -15.42 -2.05
CA SER A 155 2.08 -15.30 -0.94
C SER A 155 1.46 -14.87 0.39
N HIS A 156 0.20 -14.39 0.42
CA HIS A 156 -0.46 -13.89 1.63
C HIS A 156 -1.24 -14.96 2.40
N ALA A 157 -1.38 -16.18 1.85
CA ALA A 157 -2.11 -17.27 2.48
C ALA A 157 -1.58 -18.64 2.07
N ASP A 158 -1.58 -19.59 3.02
CA ASP A 158 -1.31 -20.99 2.72
C ASP A 158 -2.63 -21.69 2.29
N ASN A 159 -2.98 -21.50 1.02
CA ASN A 159 -4.19 -22.06 0.42
C ASN A 159 -4.00 -22.35 -1.09
N SER A 160 -5.09 -22.75 -1.77
CA SER A 160 -5.08 -23.15 -3.18
C SER A 160 -5.30 -22.03 -4.19
N VAL A 161 -5.39 -20.77 -3.77
CA VAL A 161 -5.69 -19.63 -4.64
C VAL A 161 -4.40 -19.02 -5.18
N ASP A 162 -4.26 -18.85 -6.51
CA ASP A 162 -3.02 -18.34 -7.12
C ASP A 162 -2.90 -16.81 -6.99
N LEU A 163 -4.01 -16.07 -7.21
CA LEU A 163 -4.01 -14.61 -7.11
C LEU A 163 -3.91 -14.18 -5.65
N GLN A 164 -3.18 -13.08 -5.42
CA GLN A 164 -2.77 -12.67 -4.07
C GLN A 164 -3.90 -12.05 -3.25
N GLU A 165 -4.72 -11.15 -3.86
CA GLU A 165 -5.77 -10.44 -3.13
C GLU A 165 -7.03 -10.24 -3.94
N PHE A 166 -8.16 -10.44 -3.27
CA PHE A 166 -9.49 -10.13 -3.77
C PHE A 166 -10.11 -9.09 -2.84
N MET A 167 -10.31 -7.89 -3.37
CA MET A 167 -10.71 -6.70 -2.60
C MET A 167 -12.11 -6.25 -2.95
N ILE A 168 -12.81 -5.67 -1.97
CA ILE A 168 -14.05 -4.92 -2.15
C ILE A 168 -13.79 -3.43 -2.02
N MET A 169 -14.55 -2.64 -2.79
CA MET A 169 -14.46 -1.19 -2.84
C MET A 169 -15.86 -0.56 -2.72
N PRO A 170 -16.25 -0.01 -1.56
CA PRO A 170 -17.56 0.62 -1.35
C PRO A 170 -17.61 2.03 -1.97
N VAL A 171 -17.64 2.12 -3.30
CA VAL A 171 -17.49 3.37 -4.07
C VAL A 171 -18.65 4.34 -3.89
N ARG A 172 -19.88 3.84 -3.65
CA ARG A 172 -21.09 4.66 -3.54
C ARG A 172 -21.48 5.03 -2.12
N ALA A 173 -20.63 4.77 -1.15
CA ALA A 173 -20.87 5.18 0.24
C ALA A 173 -20.96 6.71 0.33
N ALA A 174 -21.79 7.21 1.26
CA ALA A 174 -21.99 8.65 1.45
C ALA A 174 -20.84 9.33 2.22
N SER A 175 -20.01 8.53 2.93
CA SER A 175 -18.91 8.98 3.76
C SER A 175 -17.90 7.85 3.92
N PHE A 176 -16.72 8.16 4.45
CA PHE A 176 -15.73 7.12 4.75
C PHE A 176 -16.24 6.16 5.85
N SER A 177 -16.91 6.69 6.87
CA SER A 177 -17.50 5.88 7.94
C SER A 177 -18.54 4.89 7.40
N GLU A 178 -19.39 5.29 6.44
CA GLU A 178 -20.33 4.41 5.78
C GLU A 178 -19.63 3.38 4.88
N ALA A 179 -18.54 3.76 4.20
CA ALA A 179 -17.73 2.82 3.42
C ALA A 179 -17.12 1.73 4.32
N LEU A 180 -16.58 2.13 5.48
CA LEU A 180 -16.02 1.18 6.44
C LEU A 180 -17.09 0.25 7.04
N ARG A 181 -18.29 0.78 7.35
CA ARG A 181 -19.44 -0.03 7.80
C ARG A 181 -19.83 -1.05 6.74
N THR A 182 -20.00 -0.62 5.49
CA THR A 182 -20.31 -1.50 4.36
C THR A 182 -19.30 -2.65 4.25
N GLY A 183 -18.00 -2.33 4.30
CA GLY A 183 -16.94 -3.35 4.27
C GLY A 183 -17.05 -4.34 5.42
N ALA A 184 -17.29 -3.85 6.66
CA ALA A 184 -17.41 -4.71 7.84
C ALA A 184 -18.64 -5.64 7.76
N GLU A 185 -19.77 -5.17 7.26
CA GLU A 185 -20.97 -5.98 7.07
C GLU A 185 -20.75 -7.08 6.03
N ILE A 186 -20.08 -6.76 4.89
CA ILE A 186 -19.71 -7.74 3.87
C ILE A 186 -18.69 -8.75 4.41
N PHE A 187 -17.68 -8.32 5.16
CA PHE A 187 -16.70 -9.20 5.80
C PHE A 187 -17.37 -10.24 6.70
N HIS A 188 -18.33 -9.81 7.53
CA HIS A 188 -19.08 -10.73 8.38
C HIS A 188 -20.05 -11.64 7.60
N ALA A 189 -20.64 -11.15 6.51
CA ALA A 189 -21.44 -11.95 5.61
C ALA A 189 -20.59 -13.03 4.93
N LEU A 190 -19.39 -12.68 4.45
CA LEU A 190 -18.44 -13.62 3.84
C LEU A 190 -18.04 -14.72 4.82
N ARG A 191 -17.75 -14.37 6.08
CA ARG A 191 -17.48 -15.37 7.13
C ARG A 191 -18.60 -16.40 7.25
N LYS A 192 -19.87 -15.94 7.21
CA LYS A 192 -21.02 -16.85 7.27
C LYS A 192 -21.12 -17.74 6.03
N VAL A 193 -20.91 -17.16 4.84
CA VAL A 193 -20.91 -17.91 3.58
C VAL A 193 -19.87 -19.03 3.58
N LEU A 194 -18.65 -18.72 4.01
CA LEU A 194 -17.57 -19.71 4.11
C LEU A 194 -17.88 -20.80 5.15
N ALA A 195 -18.37 -20.42 6.32
CA ALA A 195 -18.75 -21.37 7.37
C ALA A 195 -19.90 -22.30 6.96
N GLU A 196 -20.94 -21.78 6.28
CA GLU A 196 -22.05 -22.56 5.73
C GLU A 196 -21.59 -23.60 4.68
N ARG A 197 -20.50 -23.31 3.96
CA ARG A 197 -19.85 -24.23 3.02
C ARG A 197 -18.85 -25.19 3.68
N GLY A 198 -18.66 -25.12 5.00
CA GLY A 198 -17.67 -25.92 5.74
C GLY A 198 -16.22 -25.51 5.46
N MET A 199 -16.00 -24.29 4.94
CA MET A 199 -14.68 -23.77 4.62
C MET A 199 -14.03 -23.10 5.85
N ASN A 200 -12.69 -23.01 5.81
CA ASN A 200 -11.90 -22.35 6.84
C ASN A 200 -12.18 -20.83 6.85
N THR A 201 -12.32 -20.27 8.04
CA THR A 201 -12.51 -18.83 8.28
C THR A 201 -11.34 -18.19 9.02
N ASN A 202 -10.16 -18.83 9.03
CA ASN A 202 -8.93 -18.18 9.47
C ASN A 202 -8.51 -17.10 8.48
N VAL A 203 -7.72 -16.14 8.95
CA VAL A 203 -7.30 -14.99 8.16
C VAL A 203 -5.82 -15.09 7.81
N GLY A 204 -5.45 -14.55 6.66
CA GLY A 204 -4.08 -14.41 6.20
C GLY A 204 -3.37 -13.19 6.83
N ASP A 205 -2.20 -12.87 6.29
CA ASP A 205 -1.32 -11.80 6.80
C ASP A 205 -1.99 -10.42 6.80
N GLU A 206 -2.90 -10.19 5.86
CA GLU A 206 -3.59 -8.91 5.72
C GLU A 206 -5.02 -8.88 6.29
N GLY A 207 -5.40 -9.94 7.01
CA GLY A 207 -6.67 -9.99 7.73
C GLY A 207 -7.87 -10.45 6.91
N GLY A 208 -7.72 -10.70 5.61
CA GLY A 208 -8.72 -11.37 4.76
C GLY A 208 -8.79 -12.87 5.04
N PHE A 209 -9.92 -13.51 4.73
CA PHE A 209 -10.06 -14.95 4.88
C PHE A 209 -9.15 -15.71 3.91
N ALA A 210 -8.72 -16.90 4.30
CA ALA A 210 -7.82 -17.76 3.51
C ALA A 210 -8.44 -19.16 3.29
N PRO A 211 -9.60 -19.26 2.63
CA PRO A 211 -10.24 -20.56 2.35
C PRO A 211 -9.48 -21.31 1.24
N ASN A 212 -9.58 -22.65 1.24
CA ASN A 212 -9.22 -23.45 0.09
C ASN A 212 -10.40 -23.45 -0.91
N LEU A 213 -10.22 -22.77 -2.03
CA LEU A 213 -11.18 -22.68 -3.11
C LEU A 213 -10.71 -23.50 -4.31
N SER A 214 -11.64 -23.91 -5.18
CA SER A 214 -11.32 -24.75 -6.33
C SER A 214 -10.70 -24.00 -7.50
N SER A 215 -10.86 -22.67 -7.52
CA SER A 215 -10.32 -21.78 -8.55
C SER A 215 -10.24 -20.33 -8.04
N ASN A 216 -9.51 -19.49 -8.77
CA ASN A 216 -9.49 -18.05 -8.51
C ASN A 216 -10.87 -17.42 -8.77
N GLU A 217 -11.61 -17.89 -9.77
CA GLU A 217 -12.97 -17.41 -10.08
C GLU A 217 -13.96 -17.70 -8.94
N GLU A 218 -13.86 -18.84 -8.26
CA GLU A 218 -14.69 -19.15 -7.09
C GLU A 218 -14.52 -18.12 -5.96
N ALA A 219 -13.36 -17.49 -5.84
CA ALA A 219 -13.15 -16.41 -4.88
C ALA A 219 -14.03 -15.20 -5.23
N ILE A 220 -14.05 -14.78 -6.51
CA ILE A 220 -14.90 -13.69 -7.01
C ILE A 220 -16.37 -14.00 -6.72
N GLU A 221 -16.85 -15.16 -7.15
CA GLU A 221 -18.24 -15.57 -6.98
C GLU A 221 -18.66 -15.65 -5.50
N THR A 222 -17.76 -16.12 -4.63
CA THR A 222 -18.01 -16.19 -3.18
C THR A 222 -18.15 -14.79 -2.57
N ILE A 223 -17.34 -13.83 -3.01
CA ILE A 223 -17.46 -12.44 -2.59
C ILE A 223 -18.77 -11.81 -3.06
N LEU A 224 -19.16 -12.05 -4.32
CA LEU A 224 -20.43 -11.51 -4.84
C LEU A 224 -21.63 -12.02 -4.04
N ILE A 225 -21.65 -13.31 -3.66
CA ILE A 225 -22.67 -13.87 -2.76
C ILE A 225 -22.66 -13.18 -1.39
N ALA A 226 -21.49 -12.86 -0.86
CA ALA A 226 -21.38 -12.17 0.43
C ALA A 226 -21.86 -10.71 0.36
N ILE A 227 -21.60 -10.00 -0.74
CA ILE A 227 -22.10 -8.63 -0.98
C ILE A 227 -23.64 -8.64 -1.01
N ASP A 228 -24.24 -9.56 -1.79
CA ASP A 228 -25.70 -9.71 -1.89
C ASP A 228 -26.32 -10.07 -0.53
N LYS A 229 -25.76 -11.04 0.21
CA LYS A 229 -26.20 -11.42 1.55
C LYS A 229 -26.07 -10.29 2.58
N ALA A 230 -25.17 -9.36 2.38
CA ALA A 230 -25.03 -8.16 3.21
C ALA A 230 -26.04 -7.06 2.84
N GLY A 231 -26.79 -7.23 1.74
CA GLY A 231 -27.83 -6.30 1.29
C GLY A 231 -27.30 -5.18 0.38
N TYR A 232 -26.14 -5.36 -0.22
CA TYR A 232 -25.54 -4.43 -1.18
C TYR A 232 -25.59 -5.00 -2.60
N GLU A 233 -25.55 -4.12 -3.60
CA GLU A 233 -25.61 -4.49 -5.00
C GLU A 233 -24.20 -4.42 -5.64
N PRO A 234 -23.63 -5.59 -6.10
CA PRO A 234 -22.35 -5.58 -6.81
C PRO A 234 -22.44 -4.78 -8.11
N GLY A 235 -21.40 -3.98 -8.41
CA GLY A 235 -21.38 -3.14 -9.61
C GLY A 235 -22.19 -1.86 -9.49
N ARG A 236 -22.88 -1.63 -8.36
CA ARG A 236 -23.52 -0.36 -8.04
C ARG A 236 -22.99 0.20 -6.72
N ASP A 237 -23.19 -0.51 -5.62
CA ASP A 237 -22.79 -0.02 -4.28
C ASP A 237 -21.32 -0.34 -4.00
N VAL A 238 -20.89 -1.54 -4.42
CA VAL A 238 -19.56 -2.10 -4.16
C VAL A 238 -19.00 -2.70 -5.45
N TYR A 239 -17.76 -2.38 -5.73
CA TYR A 239 -16.99 -2.93 -6.84
C TYR A 239 -15.89 -3.85 -6.32
N LEU A 240 -15.26 -4.60 -7.22
CA LEU A 240 -14.14 -5.49 -6.93
C LEU A 240 -12.83 -4.92 -7.44
N ALA A 241 -11.76 -5.22 -6.71
CA ALA A 241 -10.39 -5.03 -7.18
C ALA A 241 -9.57 -6.30 -6.94
N LEU A 242 -8.62 -6.54 -7.82
CA LEU A 242 -7.71 -7.69 -7.75
C LEU A 242 -6.27 -7.21 -7.60
N ASP A 243 -5.51 -7.88 -6.76
CA ASP A 243 -4.06 -7.92 -6.84
C ASP A 243 -3.65 -9.31 -7.36
N VAL A 244 -3.19 -9.33 -8.59
CA VAL A 244 -2.83 -10.58 -9.28
C VAL A 244 -1.46 -11.06 -8.83
N ALA A 245 -0.54 -10.12 -8.53
CA ALA A 245 0.85 -10.39 -8.18
C ALA A 245 1.50 -11.41 -9.13
N SER A 246 1.32 -11.19 -10.44
CA SER A 246 1.58 -12.19 -11.47
C SER A 246 3.06 -12.60 -11.60
N SER A 247 3.99 -11.80 -11.07
CA SER A 247 5.41 -12.15 -10.99
C SER A 247 5.66 -13.42 -10.17
N GLU A 248 4.81 -13.74 -9.18
CA GLU A 248 4.93 -14.93 -8.33
C GLU A 248 4.73 -16.24 -9.11
N PHE A 249 3.91 -16.22 -10.15
CA PHE A 249 3.62 -17.39 -10.98
C PHE A 249 4.07 -17.25 -12.44
N HIS A 250 4.80 -16.20 -12.80
CA HIS A 250 5.43 -16.07 -14.12
C HIS A 250 6.70 -16.91 -14.18
N LYS A 251 6.73 -17.91 -15.06
CA LYS A 251 7.86 -18.82 -15.19
C LYS A 251 8.18 -19.08 -16.66
N LYS A 252 9.41 -18.75 -17.08
CA LYS A 252 9.92 -19.00 -18.44
C LYS A 252 9.01 -18.42 -19.54
N GLY A 253 8.54 -17.18 -19.36
CA GLY A 253 7.68 -16.50 -20.31
C GLY A 253 6.23 -17.01 -20.36
N LYS A 254 5.78 -17.68 -19.30
CA LYS A 254 4.39 -18.17 -19.16
C LYS A 254 3.84 -17.84 -17.77
N TYR A 255 2.58 -17.48 -17.73
CA TYR A 255 1.77 -17.31 -16.52
C TYR A 255 1.12 -18.64 -16.19
N VAL A 256 1.46 -19.22 -15.04
CA VAL A 256 1.09 -20.60 -14.65
C VAL A 256 0.16 -20.56 -13.45
N LEU A 257 -1.14 -20.73 -13.68
CA LEU A 257 -2.12 -20.87 -12.61
C LEU A 257 -2.18 -22.34 -12.16
N ALA A 258 -1.55 -22.61 -11.02
CA ALA A 258 -1.40 -23.98 -10.51
C ALA A 258 -2.73 -24.56 -10.03
N SER A 259 -3.60 -23.73 -9.43
CA SER A 259 -4.92 -24.14 -8.94
C SER A 259 -5.86 -24.60 -10.07
N GLU A 260 -5.64 -24.12 -11.29
CA GLU A 260 -6.51 -24.38 -12.45
C GLU A 260 -5.85 -25.27 -13.51
N ASP A 261 -4.58 -25.69 -13.30
CA ASP A 261 -3.75 -26.40 -14.30
C ASP A 261 -3.72 -25.69 -15.67
N ARG A 262 -3.65 -24.35 -15.65
CA ARG A 262 -3.67 -23.51 -16.85
C ARG A 262 -2.36 -22.78 -17.04
N ARG A 263 -1.99 -22.55 -18.30
CA ARG A 263 -0.78 -21.83 -18.69
C ARG A 263 -1.07 -20.89 -19.84
N PHE A 264 -0.57 -19.66 -19.73
CA PHE A 264 -0.79 -18.61 -20.72
C PHE A 264 0.53 -17.98 -21.16
N ASP A 265 0.60 -17.47 -22.38
CA ASP A 265 1.49 -16.36 -22.71
C ASP A 265 0.84 -15.02 -22.28
N ALA A 266 1.55 -13.91 -22.46
CA ALA A 266 1.06 -12.60 -22.06
C ALA A 266 -0.31 -12.27 -22.67
N ALA A 267 -0.47 -12.45 -23.98
CA ALA A 267 -1.72 -12.15 -24.66
C ALA A 267 -2.89 -13.02 -24.15
N GLY A 268 -2.66 -14.33 -23.98
CA GLY A 268 -3.67 -15.24 -23.44
C GLY A 268 -4.05 -14.94 -21.99
N PHE A 269 -3.09 -14.44 -21.18
CA PHE A 269 -3.39 -14.05 -19.81
C PHE A 269 -4.14 -12.71 -19.76
N VAL A 270 -3.82 -11.77 -20.65
CA VAL A 270 -4.62 -10.54 -20.83
C VAL A 270 -6.07 -10.87 -21.21
N ASP A 271 -6.29 -11.82 -22.14
CA ASP A 271 -7.64 -12.24 -22.50
C ASP A 271 -8.38 -12.89 -21.32
N TYR A 272 -7.69 -13.64 -20.45
CA TYR A 272 -8.25 -14.22 -19.23
C TYR A 272 -8.71 -13.13 -18.24
N LEU A 273 -7.89 -12.11 -18.00
CA LEU A 273 -8.26 -10.98 -17.14
C LEU A 273 -9.38 -10.13 -17.76
N ALA A 274 -9.37 -9.95 -19.09
CA ALA A 274 -10.40 -9.20 -19.80
C ALA A 274 -11.77 -9.89 -19.74
N ASP A 275 -11.81 -11.22 -19.88
CA ASP A 275 -13.06 -11.99 -19.71
C ASP A 275 -13.67 -11.77 -18.31
N TRP A 276 -12.85 -11.70 -17.27
CA TRP A 276 -13.34 -11.40 -15.92
C TRP A 276 -13.83 -9.97 -15.77
N ALA A 277 -13.12 -9.00 -16.34
CA ALA A 277 -13.53 -7.59 -16.30
C ALA A 277 -14.86 -7.37 -17.04
N ASP A 278 -15.13 -8.15 -18.10
CA ASP A 278 -16.39 -8.11 -18.85
C ASP A 278 -17.57 -8.76 -18.09
N ARG A 279 -17.31 -9.79 -17.25
CA ARG A 279 -18.34 -10.56 -16.55
C ARG A 279 -18.61 -10.11 -15.11
N TYR A 280 -17.64 -9.52 -14.45
CA TYR A 280 -17.68 -9.16 -13.05
C TYR A 280 -17.44 -7.66 -12.85
N PRO A 281 -17.93 -7.05 -11.79
CA PRO A 281 -17.75 -5.62 -11.52
C PRO A 281 -16.34 -5.29 -11.02
N ILE A 282 -15.32 -5.71 -11.78
CA ILE A 282 -13.90 -5.46 -11.48
C ILE A 282 -13.52 -4.11 -12.06
N VAL A 283 -13.10 -3.18 -11.19
CA VAL A 283 -12.73 -1.81 -11.58
C VAL A 283 -11.23 -1.53 -11.48
N SER A 284 -10.49 -2.43 -10.83
CA SER A 284 -9.04 -2.26 -10.64
C SER A 284 -8.32 -3.62 -10.66
N ILE A 285 -7.21 -3.69 -11.39
CA ILE A 285 -6.31 -4.84 -11.47
C ILE A 285 -4.90 -4.35 -11.20
N GLU A 286 -4.30 -4.85 -10.12
CA GLU A 286 -2.91 -4.59 -9.74
C GLU A 286 -2.02 -5.72 -10.21
N ASP A 287 -0.84 -5.37 -10.72
CA ASP A 287 0.20 -6.28 -11.21
C ASP A 287 -0.33 -7.45 -12.05
N GLY A 288 -1.18 -7.08 -13.03
CA GLY A 288 -1.81 -8.03 -13.94
C GLY A 288 -0.80 -8.83 -14.77
N LEU A 289 0.41 -8.31 -14.99
CA LEU A 289 1.52 -9.01 -15.65
C LEU A 289 2.81 -8.86 -14.84
N ASP A 290 3.80 -9.71 -15.16
CA ASP A 290 5.15 -9.72 -14.53
C ASP A 290 5.84 -8.35 -14.62
N GLU A 291 6.57 -7.98 -13.58
CA GLU A 291 7.25 -6.68 -13.44
C GLU A 291 8.25 -6.38 -14.56
N SER A 292 8.73 -7.40 -15.26
CA SER A 292 9.68 -7.29 -16.38
C SER A 292 9.02 -7.42 -17.76
N ASP A 293 7.75 -7.82 -17.83
CA ASP A 293 7.02 -8.03 -19.10
C ASP A 293 6.34 -6.74 -19.60
N TRP A 294 7.16 -5.73 -19.90
CA TRP A 294 6.70 -4.42 -20.39
C TRP A 294 5.90 -4.51 -21.70
N ALA A 295 6.25 -5.47 -22.57
CA ALA A 295 5.50 -5.71 -23.79
C ALA A 295 4.07 -6.27 -23.49
N GLY A 296 3.98 -7.20 -22.56
CA GLY A 296 2.70 -7.70 -22.07
C GLY A 296 1.88 -6.60 -21.39
N TRP A 297 2.49 -5.79 -20.53
CA TRP A 297 1.83 -4.65 -19.90
C TRP A 297 1.28 -3.64 -20.92
N LYS A 298 1.97 -3.44 -22.05
CA LYS A 298 1.46 -2.62 -23.13
C LYS A 298 0.18 -3.20 -23.74
N ILE A 299 0.14 -4.52 -24.00
CA ILE A 299 -1.05 -5.21 -24.47
C ILE A 299 -2.21 -5.08 -23.46
N LEU A 300 -1.93 -5.27 -22.17
CA LEU A 300 -2.91 -5.13 -21.11
C LEU A 300 -3.49 -3.71 -21.07
N SER A 301 -2.61 -2.71 -21.16
CA SER A 301 -3.00 -1.28 -21.12
C SER A 301 -3.88 -0.90 -22.32
N GLU A 302 -3.53 -1.37 -23.52
CA GLU A 302 -4.33 -1.16 -24.73
C GLU A 302 -5.68 -1.89 -24.68
N ARG A 303 -5.75 -3.06 -24.03
CA ARG A 303 -6.97 -3.89 -23.96
C ARG A 303 -7.96 -3.41 -22.89
N LEU A 304 -7.49 -2.99 -21.73
CA LEU A 304 -8.32 -2.72 -20.55
C LEU A 304 -8.21 -1.29 -19.99
N GLY A 305 -7.19 -0.51 -20.37
CA GLY A 305 -6.89 0.76 -19.71
C GLY A 305 -8.00 1.82 -19.75
N ASP A 306 -8.90 1.77 -20.75
CA ASP A 306 -10.04 2.68 -20.85
C ASP A 306 -11.18 2.32 -19.88
N SER A 307 -11.31 1.04 -19.49
CA SER A 307 -12.42 0.52 -18.68
C SER A 307 -12.01 0.09 -17.27
N VAL A 308 -10.73 -0.23 -17.04
CA VAL A 308 -10.21 -0.75 -15.78
C VAL A 308 -9.00 0.06 -15.33
N GLN A 309 -8.92 0.35 -14.03
CA GLN A 309 -7.72 0.87 -13.41
C GLN A 309 -6.64 -0.21 -13.38
N LEU A 310 -5.51 0.04 -14.02
CA LEU A 310 -4.36 -0.86 -14.09
C LEU A 310 -3.25 -0.30 -13.19
N VAL A 311 -3.05 -0.95 -12.05
CA VAL A 311 -2.14 -0.48 -11.00
C VAL A 311 -0.79 -1.18 -11.15
N GLY A 312 0.29 -0.42 -11.27
CA GLY A 312 1.64 -0.94 -11.17
C GLY A 312 2.15 -0.86 -9.74
N ASP A 313 2.41 -2.02 -9.11
CA ASP A 313 3.10 -2.18 -7.83
C ASP A 313 4.56 -2.54 -8.07
N ASP A 314 4.89 -3.81 -8.27
CA ASP A 314 6.24 -4.29 -8.58
C ASP A 314 6.77 -3.71 -9.91
N LEU A 315 5.86 -3.36 -10.81
CA LEU A 315 6.17 -2.69 -12.06
C LEU A 315 6.90 -1.35 -11.83
N PHE A 316 6.43 -0.53 -10.88
CA PHE A 316 6.91 0.84 -10.65
C PHE A 316 7.72 1.01 -9.36
N VAL A 317 7.49 0.16 -8.36
CA VAL A 317 8.13 0.17 -7.03
C VAL A 317 8.20 1.57 -6.40
N THR A 318 7.16 2.38 -6.58
CA THR A 318 7.08 3.78 -6.11
C THR A 318 8.27 4.66 -6.61
N ASN A 319 8.96 4.23 -7.66
CA ASN A 319 10.15 4.90 -8.19
C ASN A 319 9.77 5.88 -9.31
N PRO A 320 10.08 7.20 -9.16
CA PRO A 320 9.68 8.22 -10.15
C PRO A 320 10.34 8.01 -11.52
N GLU A 321 11.56 7.47 -11.58
CA GLU A 321 12.24 7.21 -12.87
C GLU A 321 11.56 6.08 -13.66
N ILE A 322 11.15 5.01 -12.94
CA ILE A 322 10.45 3.88 -13.57
C ILE A 322 9.01 4.29 -13.94
N LEU A 323 8.34 5.05 -13.07
CA LEU A 323 7.01 5.60 -13.38
C LEU A 323 7.07 6.50 -14.63
N ARG A 324 8.09 7.35 -14.77
CA ARG A 324 8.30 8.18 -15.96
C ARG A 324 8.33 7.34 -17.22
N ARG A 325 9.08 6.24 -17.21
CA ARG A 325 9.10 5.30 -18.34
C ARG A 325 7.70 4.75 -18.64
N GLY A 326 6.94 4.36 -17.62
CA GLY A 326 5.56 3.85 -17.79
C GLY A 326 4.64 4.89 -18.44
N ILE A 327 4.75 6.14 -18.00
CA ILE A 327 4.01 7.27 -18.57
C ILE A 327 4.38 7.48 -20.04
N ASP A 328 5.67 7.52 -20.36
CA ASP A 328 6.18 7.76 -21.71
C ASP A 328 5.80 6.63 -22.68
N GLU A 329 5.78 5.38 -22.21
CA GLU A 329 5.39 4.21 -23.00
C GLU A 329 3.87 3.96 -22.99
N GLY A 330 3.07 4.67 -22.17
CA GLY A 330 1.63 4.48 -22.01
C GLY A 330 1.29 3.10 -21.43
N VAL A 331 1.97 2.72 -20.35
CA VAL A 331 1.84 1.45 -19.65
C VAL A 331 1.22 1.67 -18.29
N ALA A 332 0.16 0.91 -17.95
CA ALA A 332 -0.70 1.10 -16.79
C ALA A 332 -1.44 2.46 -16.82
N ASN A 333 -2.18 2.81 -15.76
CA ASN A 333 -2.86 4.10 -15.59
C ASN A 333 -2.99 4.50 -14.11
N SER A 334 -2.35 3.72 -13.24
CA SER A 334 -2.32 3.94 -11.79
C SER A 334 -1.01 3.42 -11.20
N VAL A 335 -0.58 3.98 -10.08
CA VAL A 335 0.60 3.54 -9.34
C VAL A 335 0.23 3.20 -7.90
N LEU A 336 0.72 2.05 -7.41
CA LEU A 336 0.68 1.72 -6.00
C LEU A 336 1.83 2.43 -5.28
N VAL A 337 1.52 3.11 -4.19
CA VAL A 337 2.48 3.93 -3.44
C VAL A 337 2.79 3.25 -2.11
N LYS A 338 3.97 2.70 -1.99
CA LYS A 338 4.52 2.07 -0.78
C LYS A 338 5.75 2.84 -0.33
N VAL A 339 5.66 3.57 0.76
CA VAL A 339 6.72 4.48 1.23
C VAL A 339 8.09 3.81 1.38
N ASN A 340 8.11 2.53 1.75
CA ASN A 340 9.37 1.79 1.97
C ASN A 340 10.00 1.24 0.68
N GLN A 341 9.27 1.20 -0.45
CA GLN A 341 9.84 0.79 -1.74
C GLN A 341 10.85 1.79 -2.29
N ILE A 342 10.71 3.07 -1.91
CA ILE A 342 11.59 4.15 -2.33
C ILE A 342 12.44 4.68 -1.17
N GLY A 343 11.91 4.79 0.06
CA GLY A 343 12.68 4.97 1.29
C GLY A 343 12.77 6.39 1.84
N THR A 344 12.12 7.41 1.22
CA THR A 344 11.93 8.75 1.81
C THR A 344 10.54 9.28 1.52
N LEU A 345 10.05 10.18 2.37
CA LEU A 345 8.79 10.87 2.15
C LEU A 345 8.84 11.79 0.93
N THR A 346 9.95 12.48 0.71
CA THR A 346 10.14 13.38 -0.44
C THR A 346 10.02 12.64 -1.76
N GLU A 347 10.74 11.52 -1.96
CA GLU A 347 10.64 10.72 -3.18
C GLU A 347 9.23 10.12 -3.37
N THR A 348 8.58 9.73 -2.26
CA THR A 348 7.19 9.25 -2.28
C THR A 348 6.24 10.32 -2.79
N LEU A 349 6.34 11.56 -2.26
CA LEU A 349 5.52 12.70 -2.68
C LEU A 349 5.80 13.09 -4.14
N GLU A 350 7.05 13.00 -4.58
CA GLU A 350 7.44 13.24 -5.98
C GLU A 350 6.76 12.24 -6.92
N THR A 351 6.76 10.96 -6.57
CA THR A 351 6.11 9.89 -7.35
C THR A 351 4.59 10.16 -7.47
N ILE A 352 3.94 10.51 -6.36
CA ILE A 352 2.50 10.83 -6.35
C ILE A 352 2.21 12.04 -7.23
N ARG A 353 2.98 13.11 -7.09
CA ARG A 353 2.82 14.32 -7.89
C ARG A 353 2.99 14.03 -9.39
N MET A 354 4.04 13.30 -9.77
CA MET A 354 4.29 12.89 -11.15
C MET A 354 3.14 12.07 -11.73
N ALA A 355 2.59 11.13 -10.96
CA ALA A 355 1.42 10.34 -11.36
C ALA A 355 0.22 11.24 -11.65
N HIS A 356 -0.12 12.15 -10.74
CA HIS A 356 -1.26 13.07 -10.90
C HIS A 356 -1.08 14.02 -12.09
N GLU A 357 0.13 14.58 -12.30
CA GLU A 357 0.46 15.44 -13.44
C GLU A 357 0.30 14.71 -14.78
N ALA A 358 0.57 13.40 -14.80
CA ALA A 358 0.39 12.52 -15.96
C ALA A 358 -1.03 11.95 -16.10
N ASN A 359 -1.97 12.37 -15.25
CA ASN A 359 -3.33 11.84 -15.20
C ASN A 359 -3.40 10.34 -14.83
N TYR A 360 -2.43 9.82 -14.09
CA TYR A 360 -2.51 8.51 -13.41
C TYR A 360 -3.22 8.68 -12.08
N THR A 361 -3.93 7.65 -11.62
CA THR A 361 -4.42 7.57 -10.25
C THR A 361 -3.32 7.04 -9.32
N THR A 362 -3.51 7.21 -8.02
CA THR A 362 -2.60 6.67 -6.99
C THR A 362 -3.37 5.88 -5.96
N VAL A 363 -2.77 4.81 -5.47
CA VAL A 363 -3.29 4.00 -4.38
C VAL A 363 -2.24 4.00 -3.26
N THR A 364 -2.50 4.67 -2.15
CA THR A 364 -1.60 4.59 -0.98
C THR A 364 -1.73 3.22 -0.34
N SER A 365 -0.61 2.53 -0.12
CA SER A 365 -0.64 1.13 0.28
C SER A 365 0.19 0.83 1.51
N HIS A 366 -0.28 -0.14 2.29
CA HIS A 366 0.44 -0.85 3.34
C HIS A 366 1.44 -1.86 2.76
N ARG A 367 2.07 -2.63 3.64
CA ARG A 367 2.82 -3.85 3.29
C ARG A 367 2.27 -5.05 4.08
N SER A 368 2.68 -6.25 3.69
CA SER A 368 2.29 -7.49 4.41
C SER A 368 2.81 -7.51 5.86
N GLY A 369 3.99 -6.98 6.14
CA GLY A 369 4.50 -6.74 7.49
C GLY A 369 4.25 -5.29 7.91
N GLU A 370 3.26 -5.07 8.77
CA GLU A 370 2.85 -3.76 9.27
C GLU A 370 3.06 -3.63 10.77
N THR A 371 2.92 -2.40 11.25
CA THR A 371 2.92 -2.05 12.67
C THR A 371 1.62 -1.29 13.00
N GLU A 372 1.51 -0.74 14.22
CA GLU A 372 0.43 0.19 14.58
C GLU A 372 0.58 1.60 13.97
N ASP A 373 1.67 1.88 13.24
CA ASP A 373 1.87 3.15 12.54
C ASP A 373 0.73 3.44 11.55
N THR A 374 0.27 4.68 11.50
CA THR A 374 -0.86 5.11 10.68
C THR A 374 -0.52 6.19 9.66
N THR A 375 0.76 6.45 9.44
CA THR A 375 1.25 7.52 8.56
C THR A 375 0.64 7.46 7.16
N ILE A 376 0.45 6.25 6.59
CA ILE A 376 -0.15 6.10 5.26
C ILE A 376 -1.61 6.57 5.18
N ALA A 377 -2.35 6.55 6.29
CA ALA A 377 -3.71 7.10 6.33
C ALA A 377 -3.66 8.63 6.20
N ASP A 378 -2.78 9.30 6.94
CA ASP A 378 -2.55 10.74 6.80
C ASP A 378 -2.01 11.10 5.41
N LEU A 379 -1.07 10.31 4.88
CA LEU A 379 -0.50 10.51 3.54
C LEU A 379 -1.57 10.45 2.45
N SER A 380 -2.48 9.49 2.50
CA SER A 380 -3.54 9.32 1.50
C SER A 380 -4.47 10.53 1.44
N VAL A 381 -4.80 11.13 2.59
CA VAL A 381 -5.62 12.35 2.66
C VAL A 381 -4.81 13.58 2.26
N ALA A 382 -3.57 13.69 2.72
CA ALA A 382 -2.68 14.81 2.44
C ALA A 382 -2.44 15.02 0.94
N THR A 383 -2.32 13.93 0.20
CA THR A 383 -2.01 13.93 -1.24
C THR A 383 -3.23 13.90 -2.14
N GLY A 384 -4.42 13.68 -1.57
CA GLY A 384 -5.62 13.46 -2.37
C GLY A 384 -5.53 12.20 -3.23
N ALA A 385 -4.84 11.15 -2.75
CA ALA A 385 -4.62 9.90 -3.49
C ALA A 385 -5.92 9.26 -3.99
N GLY A 386 -7.03 9.53 -3.28
CA GLY A 386 -8.36 9.04 -3.65
C GLY A 386 -8.61 7.59 -3.28
N GLN A 387 -7.57 6.78 -3.09
CA GLN A 387 -7.66 5.35 -2.76
C GLN A 387 -6.62 4.94 -1.73
N ILE A 388 -6.95 3.97 -0.87
CA ILE A 388 -6.04 3.36 0.10
C ILE A 388 -6.23 1.84 0.12
N LYS A 389 -5.12 1.11 0.00
CA LYS A 389 -5.04 -0.35 0.14
C LYS A 389 -4.34 -0.65 1.47
N THR A 390 -5.10 -1.07 2.49
CA THR A 390 -4.54 -1.28 3.83
C THR A 390 -5.11 -2.51 4.54
N GLY A 391 -5.37 -3.56 3.75
CA GLY A 391 -5.79 -4.87 4.24
C GLY A 391 -7.29 -4.95 4.54
N SER A 392 -7.66 -5.90 5.37
CA SER A 392 -9.04 -6.23 5.70
C SER A 392 -9.56 -5.53 6.95
N LEU A 393 -10.75 -5.90 7.36
CA LEU A 393 -11.49 -5.41 8.55
C LEU A 393 -11.09 -6.15 9.84
N SER A 394 -9.99 -6.88 9.83
CA SER A 394 -9.45 -7.62 10.97
C SER A 394 -7.95 -7.43 11.07
N ARG A 395 -7.34 -7.76 12.21
CA ARG A 395 -5.96 -7.47 12.63
C ARG A 395 -5.74 -5.98 12.94
N SER A 396 -5.21 -5.70 14.12
CA SER A 396 -5.08 -4.33 14.64
C SER A 396 -4.15 -3.46 13.81
N ASP A 397 -3.12 -4.06 13.19
CA ASP A 397 -2.18 -3.42 12.27
C ASP A 397 -2.87 -2.84 11.02
N ARG A 398 -3.96 -3.44 10.56
CA ARG A 398 -4.79 -2.96 9.43
C ARG A 398 -5.83 -1.97 9.91
N VAL A 399 -6.61 -2.35 10.91
CA VAL A 399 -7.71 -1.56 11.46
C VAL A 399 -7.23 -0.22 12.03
N ALA A 400 -5.98 -0.13 12.51
CA ALA A 400 -5.38 1.13 12.98
C ALA A 400 -5.46 2.24 11.92
N LYS A 401 -5.18 1.94 10.65
CA LYS A 401 -5.22 2.88 9.52
C LYS A 401 -6.66 3.33 9.24
N TYR A 402 -7.62 2.39 9.23
CA TYR A 402 -9.05 2.72 9.09
C TYR A 402 -9.55 3.60 10.24
N ASN A 403 -9.20 3.27 11.48
CA ASN A 403 -9.54 4.07 12.64
C ASN A 403 -8.91 5.47 12.59
N ARG A 404 -7.71 5.60 12.00
CA ARG A 404 -7.08 6.90 11.76
C ARG A 404 -7.88 7.73 10.77
N LEU A 405 -8.34 7.14 9.67
CA LEU A 405 -9.18 7.81 8.68
C LEU A 405 -10.53 8.25 9.26
N LEU A 406 -11.17 7.47 10.14
CA LEU A 406 -12.36 7.89 10.88
C LEU A 406 -12.10 9.14 11.73
N ARG A 407 -10.96 9.20 12.43
CA ARG A 407 -10.58 10.39 13.21
C ARG A 407 -10.27 11.59 12.33
N ILE A 408 -9.70 11.38 11.14
CA ILE A 408 -9.50 12.45 10.16
C ILE A 408 -10.85 12.97 9.65
N GLU A 409 -11.78 12.08 9.30
CA GLU A 409 -13.15 12.44 8.89
C GLU A 409 -13.85 13.29 9.97
N GLU A 410 -13.78 12.86 11.23
CA GLU A 410 -14.32 13.61 12.38
C GLU A 410 -13.66 15.00 12.52
N THR A 411 -12.32 15.08 12.37
CA THR A 411 -11.57 16.34 12.47
C THR A 411 -11.97 17.31 11.35
N LEU A 412 -12.20 16.81 10.14
CA LEU A 412 -12.64 17.60 9.00
C LEU A 412 -14.09 18.04 9.10
N GLY A 413 -14.95 17.24 9.74
CA GLY A 413 -16.39 17.52 9.89
C GLY A 413 -17.05 17.74 8.53
N GLU A 414 -17.75 18.85 8.37
CA GLU A 414 -18.45 19.19 7.11
C GLU A 414 -17.53 19.41 5.90
N ARG A 415 -16.24 19.57 6.11
CA ARG A 415 -15.25 19.69 5.02
C ARG A 415 -14.83 18.35 4.45
N ALA A 416 -15.12 17.25 5.15
CA ALA A 416 -14.76 15.91 4.70
C ALA A 416 -15.47 15.56 3.38
N VAL A 417 -14.70 15.14 2.39
CA VAL A 417 -15.20 14.68 1.10
C VAL A 417 -14.77 13.24 0.89
N TYR A 418 -15.73 12.34 0.77
CA TYR A 418 -15.42 10.96 0.39
C TYR A 418 -15.19 10.89 -1.13
N ALA A 419 -14.04 10.36 -1.55
CA ALA A 419 -13.65 10.34 -2.96
C ALA A 419 -14.65 9.60 -3.86
N GLY A 420 -15.16 8.45 -3.40
CA GLY A 420 -16.16 7.68 -4.13
C GLY A 420 -15.75 7.41 -5.58
N ALA A 421 -16.69 7.55 -6.51
CA ALA A 421 -16.43 7.32 -7.93
C ALA A 421 -15.39 8.30 -8.54
N SER A 422 -15.18 9.48 -7.95
CA SER A 422 -14.19 10.43 -8.45
C SER A 422 -12.73 9.97 -8.23
N ALA A 423 -12.52 8.92 -7.45
CA ALA A 423 -11.21 8.29 -7.29
C ALA A 423 -10.72 7.57 -8.56
N PHE A 424 -11.61 7.32 -9.51
CA PHE A 424 -11.33 6.59 -10.74
C PHE A 424 -11.39 7.50 -11.96
N LYS A 425 -10.63 7.18 -12.99
CA LYS A 425 -10.70 7.84 -14.31
C LYS A 425 -11.75 7.21 -15.21
N GLN A 426 -12.03 5.94 -14.97
CA GLN A 426 -13.05 5.16 -15.66
C GLN A 426 -14.46 5.58 -15.16
N ALA A 427 -15.45 5.48 -16.03
CA ALA A 427 -16.84 5.69 -15.65
C ALA A 427 -17.36 4.48 -14.85
N LEU A 428 -17.86 4.71 -13.63
CA LEU A 428 -18.43 3.68 -12.74
C LEU A 428 -19.93 3.84 -12.56
#